data_0344c9ec324bb6e753ee218c51b7a6e1
#
_entry.id   0344c9ec324bb6e753ee218c51b7a6e1
#
_cell.length_a   1.000
_cell.length_b   1.000
_cell.length_c   1.000
_cell.angle_alpha   90.00
_cell.angle_beta   90.00
_cell.angle_gamma   90.00
#
_symmetry.space_group_name_H-M   'P 1'
#
loop_
_entity.id
_entity.type
_entity.pdbx_description
1 polymer ?
#
loop_
_entity_poly.entity_id
_entity_poly.type
_entity_poly.pdbx_seq_one_letter_code
_entity_poly.pdbx_strand_id
1 'polypeptide(L)'
;MGKEHAITRTSSFILVANHTSYIDPFVMFQVSKNPFVFVGKKELVKIPIFGYIYKRAAVMVDRSSKKSRWGVYGRVDKQLSLGYSICIFPEVKYTDDTIFLNEFKRGAFKISIDHQIPIIPMSFLDCKRKFP
;
A
#
# COMPACT_ATOMS: atom_id res chain seq x y z
N MET A 1 -20.47 -7.00 -20.53
CA MET A 1 -20.37 -5.74 -19.76
C MET A 1 -20.28 -6.09 -18.29
N GLY A 2 -19.08 -6.01 -17.73
CA GLY A 2 -18.86 -6.25 -16.30
C GLY A 2 -19.62 -5.20 -15.49
N LYS A 3 -20.46 -5.64 -14.56
CA LYS A 3 -21.01 -4.75 -13.54
C LYS A 3 -19.83 -4.23 -12.74
N GLU A 4 -19.47 -2.97 -12.91
CA GLU A 4 -18.63 -2.26 -11.96
C GLU A 4 -19.36 -2.37 -10.62
N HIS A 5 -18.82 -3.17 -9.73
CA HIS A 5 -19.26 -3.14 -8.35
C HIS A 5 -18.86 -1.77 -7.82
N ALA A 6 -19.80 -0.85 -7.78
CA ALA A 6 -19.63 0.42 -7.10
C ALA A 6 -19.23 0.10 -5.66
N ILE A 7 -17.94 0.26 -5.36
CA ILE A 7 -17.44 0.13 -4.00
C ILE A 7 -18.08 1.27 -3.24
N THR A 8 -19.08 0.96 -2.45
CA THR A 8 -19.75 1.95 -1.63
C THR A 8 -18.73 2.58 -0.68
N ARG A 9 -18.80 3.88 -0.47
CA ARG A 9 -17.91 4.68 0.39
C ARG A 9 -17.75 4.16 1.82
N THR A 10 -18.50 3.15 2.22
CA THR A 10 -18.56 2.62 3.58
C THR A 10 -17.76 1.33 3.79
N SER A 11 -17.22 0.71 2.75
CA SER A 11 -16.47 -0.54 2.86
C SER A 11 -14.97 -0.31 2.63
N SER A 12 -14.16 -0.70 3.60
CA SER A 12 -12.71 -0.74 3.48
C SER A 12 -12.27 -1.90 2.59
N PHE A 13 -11.14 -1.74 1.93
CA PHE A 13 -10.50 -2.76 1.10
C PHE A 13 -8.98 -2.60 1.13
N ILE A 14 -8.28 -3.58 0.59
CA ILE A 14 -6.83 -3.51 0.43
C ILE A 14 -6.51 -3.26 -1.03
N LEU A 15 -5.86 -2.14 -1.31
CA LEU A 15 -5.25 -1.86 -2.61
C LEU A 15 -3.90 -2.55 -2.67
N VAL A 16 -3.70 -3.39 -3.65
CA VAL A 16 -2.44 -4.10 -3.91
C VAL A 16 -1.95 -3.74 -5.30
N ALA A 17 -0.76 -3.16 -5.38
CA ALA A 17 -0.18 -2.74 -6.65
C ALA A 17 1.26 -3.24 -6.79
N ASN A 18 1.71 -3.46 -8.02
CA ASN A 18 3.11 -3.66 -8.31
C ASN A 18 3.90 -2.37 -8.02
N HIS A 19 5.14 -2.52 -7.57
CA HIS A 19 6.00 -1.40 -7.20
C HIS A 19 7.19 -1.30 -8.15
N THR A 20 7.09 -0.40 -9.11
CA THR A 20 8.04 -0.29 -10.21
C THR A 20 8.82 1.02 -10.23
N SER A 21 8.32 2.04 -9.52
CA SER A 21 8.91 3.38 -9.52
C SER A 21 8.60 4.11 -8.21
N TYR A 22 9.45 5.09 -7.88
CA TYR A 22 9.21 5.99 -6.74
C TYR A 22 7.95 6.85 -6.88
N ILE A 23 7.41 6.98 -8.10
CA ILE A 23 6.17 7.74 -8.36
C ILE A 23 4.90 6.94 -8.05
N ASP A 24 4.97 5.63 -7.92
CA ASP A 24 3.80 4.77 -7.72
C ASP A 24 2.87 5.22 -6.58
N PRO A 25 3.38 5.64 -5.40
CA PRO A 25 2.51 6.16 -4.34
C PRO A 25 1.72 7.40 -4.75
N PHE A 26 2.28 8.27 -5.57
CA PHE A 26 1.58 9.46 -6.06
C PHE A 26 0.49 9.11 -7.07
N VAL A 27 0.73 8.12 -7.91
CA VAL A 27 -0.27 7.60 -8.85
C VAL A 27 -1.46 7.01 -8.09
N MET A 28 -1.22 6.34 -6.95
CA MET A 28 -2.29 5.81 -6.11
C MET A 28 -3.25 6.89 -5.62
N PHE A 29 -2.77 8.09 -5.28
CA PHE A 29 -3.63 9.20 -4.88
C PHE A 29 -4.55 9.69 -6.01
N GLN A 30 -4.12 9.56 -7.25
CA GLN A 30 -4.93 9.93 -8.41
C GLN A 30 -5.99 8.88 -8.76
N VAL A 31 -5.67 7.62 -8.53
CA VAL A 31 -6.52 6.50 -8.96
C VAL A 31 -7.57 6.16 -7.90
N SER A 32 -7.22 6.21 -6.63
CA SER A 32 -8.14 5.87 -5.55
C SER A 32 -8.99 7.06 -5.15
N LYS A 33 -10.31 6.90 -5.27
CA LYS A 33 -11.29 7.88 -4.78
C LYS A 33 -11.65 7.70 -3.30
N ASN A 34 -11.31 6.57 -2.73
CA ASN A 34 -11.57 6.28 -1.33
C ASN A 34 -10.37 6.66 -0.47
N PRO A 35 -10.59 7.14 0.76
CA PRO A 35 -9.49 7.44 1.66
C PRO A 35 -8.72 6.16 2.02
N PHE A 36 -7.41 6.21 1.94
CA PHE A 36 -6.54 5.09 2.27
C PHE A 36 -5.26 5.56 2.94
N VAL A 37 -4.59 4.64 3.60
CA VAL A 37 -3.24 4.82 4.15
C VAL A 37 -2.30 3.78 3.56
N PHE A 38 -1.05 4.16 3.38
CA PHE A 38 0.01 3.23 2.97
C PHE A 38 0.54 2.42 4.16
N VAL A 39 1.03 1.23 3.87
CA VAL A 39 1.94 0.52 4.76
C VAL A 39 3.34 0.61 4.15
N GLY A 40 4.26 1.24 4.82
CA GLY A 40 5.57 1.49 4.25
C GLY A 40 6.70 1.67 5.25
N LYS A 41 7.90 1.83 4.73
CA LYS A 41 9.13 1.91 5.52
C LYS A 41 9.18 3.15 6.41
N LYS A 42 9.55 2.97 7.67
CA LYS A 42 9.78 4.05 8.64
C LYS A 42 10.81 5.07 8.16
N GLU A 43 11.85 4.63 7.47
CA GLU A 43 12.95 5.46 7.01
C GLU A 43 12.52 6.57 6.04
N LEU A 44 11.42 6.38 5.32
CA LEU A 44 10.89 7.36 4.37
C LEU A 44 10.43 8.66 5.03
N VAL A 45 10.19 8.65 6.34
CA VAL A 45 9.89 9.87 7.13
C VAL A 45 11.04 10.86 7.11
N LYS A 46 12.27 10.40 6.93
CA LYS A 46 13.48 11.24 6.93
C LYS A 46 13.64 12.09 5.65
N ILE A 47 12.85 11.81 4.61
CA ILE A 47 12.91 12.57 3.36
C ILE A 47 12.26 13.94 3.58
N PRO A 48 12.95 15.06 3.33
CA PRO A 48 12.40 16.41 3.51
C PRO A 48 11.08 16.59 2.72
N ILE A 49 10.12 17.33 3.27
CA ILE A 49 8.80 17.60 2.71
C ILE A 49 7.96 16.32 2.55
N PHE A 50 8.44 15.32 1.80
CA PHE A 50 7.77 14.04 1.61
C PHE A 50 7.50 13.32 2.93
N GLY A 51 8.50 13.28 3.83
CA GLY A 51 8.38 12.63 5.13
C GLY A 51 7.28 13.24 6.00
N TYR A 52 7.04 14.53 5.90
CA TYR A 52 5.97 15.21 6.63
C TYR A 52 4.57 14.72 6.18
N ILE A 53 4.36 14.61 4.86
CA ILE A 53 3.11 14.10 4.28
C ILE A 53 2.98 12.60 4.57
N TYR A 54 4.05 11.86 4.34
CA TYR A 54 4.11 10.41 4.52
C TYR A 54 3.80 9.97 5.94
N LYS A 55 4.29 10.67 6.94
CA LYS A 55 4.01 10.41 8.36
C LYS A 55 2.51 10.44 8.68
N ARG A 56 1.72 11.22 7.93
CA ARG A 56 0.27 11.31 8.09
C ARG A 56 -0.50 10.31 7.24
N ALA A 57 0.08 9.89 6.13
CA ALA A 57 -0.57 9.06 5.11
C ALA A 57 -0.17 7.59 5.18
N ALA A 58 0.66 7.18 6.14
CA ALA A 58 1.20 5.83 6.20
C ALA A 58 1.22 5.22 7.60
N VAL A 59 0.96 3.92 7.64
CA VAL A 59 1.33 3.04 8.75
C VAL A 59 2.78 2.64 8.53
N MET A 60 3.67 3.12 9.38
CA MET A 60 5.10 2.91 9.25
C MET A 60 5.56 1.61 9.87
N VAL A 61 6.47 0.93 9.19
CA VAL A 61 7.07 -0.33 9.64
C VAL A 61 8.59 -0.21 9.69
N ASP A 62 9.16 -0.50 10.84
CA ASP A 62 10.58 -0.80 10.96
C ASP A 62 10.79 -2.29 10.66
N ARG A 63 11.29 -2.57 9.47
CA ARG A 63 11.45 -3.96 9.00
C ARG A 63 12.58 -4.72 9.68
N SER A 64 13.50 -4.03 10.34
CA SER A 64 14.56 -4.64 11.15
C SER A 64 14.04 -5.13 12.51
N SER A 65 12.94 -4.57 12.99
CA SER A 65 12.34 -4.91 14.28
C SER A 65 11.20 -5.91 14.13
N LYS A 66 11.36 -7.08 14.76
CA LYS A 66 10.29 -8.10 14.84
C LYS A 66 9.04 -7.54 15.51
N LYS A 67 9.22 -6.80 16.60
CA LYS A 67 8.13 -6.14 17.33
C LYS A 67 7.37 -5.16 16.46
N SER A 68 8.06 -4.35 15.64
CA SER A 68 7.43 -3.40 14.73
C SER A 68 6.67 -4.11 13.60
N ARG A 69 7.24 -5.19 13.06
CA ARG A 69 6.54 -5.99 12.03
C ARG A 69 5.25 -6.61 12.52
N TRP A 70 5.21 -7.10 13.75
CA TRP A 70 3.99 -7.61 14.37
C TRP A 70 3.02 -6.49 14.75
N GLY A 71 3.53 -5.40 15.28
CA GLY A 71 2.73 -4.23 15.67
C GLY A 71 2.02 -3.53 14.50
N VAL A 72 2.44 -3.77 13.24
CA VAL A 72 1.76 -3.20 12.08
C VAL A 72 0.31 -3.63 11.99
N TYR A 73 0.00 -4.86 12.35
CA TYR A 73 -1.36 -5.37 12.29
C TYR A 73 -2.31 -4.60 13.21
N GLY A 74 -1.91 -4.29 14.44
CA GLY A 74 -2.71 -3.46 15.34
C GLY A 74 -2.91 -2.03 14.83
N ARG A 75 -1.88 -1.45 14.20
CA ARG A 75 -2.00 -0.12 13.59
C ARG A 75 -2.91 -0.11 12.37
N VAL A 76 -2.87 -1.18 11.58
CA VAL A 76 -3.79 -1.38 10.45
C VAL A 76 -5.23 -1.54 10.94
N ASP A 77 -5.46 -2.34 11.97
CA ASP A 77 -6.78 -2.52 12.60
C ASP A 77 -7.39 -1.17 12.97
N LYS A 78 -6.60 -0.30 13.58
CA LYS A 78 -7.03 1.05 13.94
C LYS A 78 -7.44 1.86 12.71
N GLN A 79 -6.69 1.84 11.63
CA GLN A 79 -7.02 2.57 10.40
C GLN A 79 -8.29 2.03 9.75
N LEU A 80 -8.44 0.72 9.69
CA LEU A 80 -9.66 0.08 9.17
C LEU A 80 -10.89 0.45 10.00
N SER A 81 -10.76 0.49 11.33
CA SER A 81 -11.86 0.89 12.23
C SER A 81 -12.29 2.35 12.03
N LEU A 82 -11.39 3.21 11.53
CA LEU A 82 -11.67 4.59 11.16
C LEU A 82 -12.27 4.74 9.74
N GLY A 83 -12.47 3.65 9.03
CA GLY A 83 -13.04 3.64 7.68
C GLY A 83 -12.03 3.82 6.55
N TYR A 84 -10.71 3.84 6.85
CA TYR A 84 -9.68 3.89 5.82
C TYR A 84 -9.49 2.54 5.15
N SER A 85 -9.15 2.56 3.87
CA SER A 85 -8.60 1.42 3.16
C SER A 85 -7.07 1.37 3.32
N ILE A 86 -6.47 0.26 2.98
CA ILE A 86 -5.02 0.05 3.12
C ILE A 86 -4.40 -0.14 1.75
N CYS A 87 -3.32 0.57 1.45
CA CYS A 87 -2.54 0.38 0.24
C CYS A 87 -1.21 -0.29 0.56
N ILE A 88 -0.93 -1.40 -0.08
CA ILE A 88 0.30 -2.18 0.12
C ILE A 88 0.93 -2.50 -1.24
N PHE A 89 2.24 -2.27 -1.33
CA PHE A 89 3.07 -2.79 -2.40
C PHE A 89 3.70 -4.10 -1.92
N PRO A 90 3.17 -5.26 -2.33
CA PRO A 90 3.55 -6.54 -1.73
C PRO A 90 4.96 -7.00 -2.08
N GLU A 91 5.54 -6.44 -3.12
CA GLU A 91 6.94 -6.69 -3.52
C GLU A 91 7.97 -6.10 -2.55
N VAL A 92 7.56 -5.16 -1.70
CA VAL A 92 8.38 -4.54 -0.65
C VAL A 92 9.46 -3.58 -1.16
N LYS A 93 9.99 -3.80 -2.34
CA LYS A 93 10.99 -2.95 -2.98
C LYS A 93 10.81 -2.97 -4.50
N TYR A 94 11.07 -1.84 -5.12
CA TYR A 94 11.31 -1.79 -6.54
C TYR A 94 12.83 -1.87 -6.73
N THR A 95 13.27 -2.71 -7.61
CA THR A 95 14.70 -2.95 -7.79
C THR A 95 14.99 -3.23 -9.23
N ASP A 96 16.22 -3.41 -9.47
CA ASP A 96 16.87 -4.05 -10.59
C ASP A 96 16.02 -4.11 -11.88
N ASP A 97 16.52 -3.50 -12.91
CA ASP A 97 15.87 -3.44 -14.24
C ASP A 97 15.65 -4.80 -14.89
N THR A 98 16.35 -5.82 -14.39
CA THR A 98 16.24 -7.21 -14.87
C THR A 98 15.07 -7.97 -14.25
N ILE A 99 14.50 -7.50 -13.14
CA ILE A 99 13.39 -8.16 -12.44
C ILE A 99 12.08 -7.46 -12.77
N PHE A 100 11.21 -8.16 -13.47
CA PHE A 100 9.90 -7.63 -13.85
C PHE A 100 8.94 -7.56 -12.67
N LEU A 101 8.90 -8.57 -11.83
CA LEU A 101 8.02 -8.68 -10.68
C LEU A 101 8.72 -9.43 -9.55
N ASN A 102 8.80 -8.82 -8.37
CA ASN A 102 9.37 -9.47 -7.19
C ASN A 102 8.36 -10.38 -6.49
N GLU A 103 8.85 -11.24 -5.62
CA GLU A 103 8.02 -12.10 -4.79
C GLU A 103 7.10 -11.28 -3.88
N PHE A 104 5.83 -11.64 -3.83
CA PHE A 104 4.84 -11.01 -2.96
C PHE A 104 4.96 -11.48 -1.53
N LYS A 105 5.02 -10.55 -0.59
CA LYS A 105 4.97 -10.83 0.84
C LYS A 105 3.53 -11.03 1.32
N ARG A 106 3.36 -11.81 2.37
CA ARG A 106 2.06 -12.29 2.84
C ARG A 106 1.18 -11.23 3.53
N GLY A 107 1.74 -10.09 3.91
CA GLY A 107 1.08 -9.12 4.78
C GLY A 107 -0.29 -8.65 4.30
N ALA A 108 -0.42 -8.29 3.02
CA ALA A 108 -1.68 -7.85 2.44
C ALA A 108 -2.76 -8.95 2.49
N PHE A 109 -2.38 -10.17 2.15
CA PHE A 109 -3.30 -11.31 2.15
C PHE A 109 -3.75 -11.69 3.56
N LYS A 110 -2.84 -11.65 4.54
CA LYS A 110 -3.18 -11.87 5.93
C LYS A 110 -4.21 -10.86 6.44
N ILE A 111 -4.01 -9.58 6.17
CA ILE A 111 -4.95 -8.52 6.58
C ILE A 111 -6.32 -8.74 5.93
N SER A 112 -6.36 -9.06 4.64
CA SER A 112 -7.60 -9.36 3.93
C SER A 112 -8.38 -10.51 4.56
N ILE A 113 -7.70 -11.60 4.89
CA ILE A 113 -8.30 -12.77 5.51
C ILE A 113 -8.81 -12.46 6.93
N ASP A 114 -7.97 -11.84 7.76
CA ASP A 114 -8.29 -11.55 9.17
C ASP A 114 -9.49 -10.60 9.29
N HIS A 115 -9.62 -9.64 8.37
CA HIS A 115 -10.70 -8.64 8.39
C HIS A 115 -11.87 -8.96 7.44
N GLN A 116 -11.78 -10.03 6.67
CA GLN A 116 -12.80 -10.40 5.66
C GLN A 116 -13.10 -9.24 4.70
N ILE A 117 -12.08 -8.51 4.27
CA ILE A 117 -12.18 -7.40 3.33
C ILE A 117 -11.53 -7.74 1.98
N PRO A 118 -12.08 -7.22 0.87
CA PRO A 118 -11.57 -7.55 -0.45
C PRO A 118 -10.20 -6.97 -0.74
N ILE A 119 -9.45 -7.63 -1.61
CA ILE A 119 -8.26 -7.09 -2.26
C ILE A 119 -8.64 -6.56 -3.63
N ILE A 120 -8.21 -5.34 -3.92
CA ILE A 120 -8.33 -4.73 -5.25
C ILE A 120 -6.93 -4.67 -5.86
N PRO A 121 -6.63 -5.53 -6.82
CA PRO A 121 -5.36 -5.51 -7.50
C PRO A 121 -5.29 -4.36 -8.51
N MET A 122 -4.13 -3.73 -8.60
CA MET A 122 -3.83 -2.68 -9.57
C MET A 122 -2.49 -2.96 -10.23
N SER A 123 -2.39 -2.67 -11.51
CA SER A 123 -1.14 -2.83 -12.27
C SER A 123 -0.69 -1.51 -12.86
N PHE A 124 0.52 -1.09 -12.53
CA PHE A 124 1.19 0.04 -13.15
C PHE A 124 2.08 -0.45 -14.27
N LEU A 125 1.72 -0.16 -15.51
CA LEU A 125 2.41 -0.68 -16.69
C LEU A 125 3.57 0.22 -17.15
N ASP A 126 3.44 1.51 -16.99
CA ASP A 126 4.33 2.50 -17.61
C ASP A 126 5.17 3.33 -16.62
N CYS A 127 4.94 3.22 -15.32
CA CYS A 127 5.61 4.07 -14.34
C CYS A 127 7.13 3.92 -14.40
N LYS A 128 7.63 2.70 -14.48
CA LYS A 128 9.07 2.43 -14.59
C LYS A 128 9.68 3.01 -15.85
N ARG A 129 8.99 2.92 -16.97
CA ARG A 129 9.48 3.43 -18.26
C ARG A 129 9.57 4.95 -18.32
N LYS A 130 8.59 5.62 -17.70
CA LYS A 130 8.50 7.09 -17.72
C LYS A 130 9.26 7.75 -16.58
N PHE A 131 9.37 7.06 -15.46
CA PHE A 131 9.99 7.54 -14.21
C PHE A 131 10.82 6.42 -13.58
N PRO A 132 11.99 6.12 -14.18
CA PRO A 132 12.85 5.04 -13.70
C PRO A 132 13.47 5.31 -12.33
#